data_563d913eefd06ccaf481555565d9c89a
#
_entry.id   563d913eefd06ccaf481555565d9c89a
#
_cell.length_a   1.000
_cell.length_b   1.000
_cell.length_c   1.000
_cell.angle_alpha   90.00
_cell.angle_beta   90.00
_cell.angle_gamma   90.00
#
_symmetry.space_group_name_H-M   'P 1'
#
loop_
_entity.id
_entity.type
_entity.pdbx_description
1 polymer ?
#
loop_
_entity_poly.entity_id
_entity_poly.type
_entity_poly.pdbx_seq_one_letter_code
_entity_poly.pdbx_strand_id
1 'polypeptide(L)'
;SGTRYVIEGGKEQSLEEMGAPEGTTFLIRNLFYNTPARSKFLKSDMTEAGYINTLMEQLALSHPEISFKYIQNRQVKLSSSGNYSVKDVIYSVYGREIAKALLEVSYENDFMKIEGFVGKPEISRGNRTFENYYINGRYVKNKIITKAIEDGYKGLVMQHKFPFVSLRIEMDGNDLDVNVHPAKREVRFARETEVYTAIYETVRK
;
A
#
# COMPACT_ATOMS: atom_id res chain seq x y z
N SER A 1 -15.40 -3.42 30.67
CA SER A 1 -15.81 -4.79 30.28
C SER A 1 -15.71 -4.90 28.77
N GLY A 2 -15.44 -6.09 28.27
CA GLY A 2 -15.43 -6.43 26.86
C GLY A 2 -16.32 -7.64 26.58
N THR A 3 -16.50 -7.96 25.32
CA THR A 3 -17.30 -9.11 24.88
C THR A 3 -16.40 -10.06 24.09
N ARG A 4 -16.47 -11.35 24.42
CA ARG A 4 -15.88 -12.42 23.63
C ARG A 4 -16.97 -13.11 22.82
N TYR A 5 -16.82 -13.09 21.50
CA TYR A 5 -17.71 -13.74 20.56
C TYR A 5 -16.98 -14.85 19.83
N VAL A 6 -17.52 -16.06 19.84
CA VAL A 6 -16.96 -17.23 19.15
C VAL A 6 -17.94 -17.72 18.11
N ILE A 7 -17.47 -17.80 16.86
CA ILE A 7 -18.23 -18.30 15.72
C ILE A 7 -17.43 -19.39 15.01
N GLU A 8 -18.06 -20.48 14.61
CA GLU A 8 -17.45 -21.57 13.88
C GLU A 8 -18.34 -22.01 12.71
N GLY A 9 -17.80 -21.98 11.50
CA GLY A 9 -18.54 -22.34 10.29
C GLY A 9 -19.81 -21.52 10.05
N GLY A 10 -19.85 -20.27 10.53
CA GLY A 10 -21.00 -19.38 10.42
C GLY A 10 -22.06 -19.58 11.54
N LYS A 11 -21.80 -20.46 12.52
CA LYS A 11 -22.67 -20.67 13.67
C LYS A 11 -22.05 -20.11 14.93
N GLU A 12 -22.84 -19.31 15.67
CA GLU A 12 -22.45 -18.84 16.99
C GLU A 12 -22.24 -20.03 17.96
N GLN A 13 -21.10 -19.99 18.65
CA GLN A 13 -20.75 -20.97 19.69
C GLN A 13 -20.90 -20.39 21.08
N SER A 14 -20.43 -19.15 21.28
CA SER A 14 -20.59 -18.44 22.55
C SER A 14 -20.55 -16.94 22.39
N LEU A 15 -21.24 -16.25 23.31
CA LEU A 15 -21.20 -14.82 23.54
C LEU A 15 -21.06 -14.62 25.06
N GLU A 16 -19.91 -14.09 25.48
CA GLU A 16 -19.53 -13.99 26.89
C GLU A 16 -19.03 -12.59 27.21
N GLU A 17 -19.42 -12.09 28.39
CA GLU A 17 -18.77 -10.90 28.96
C GLU A 17 -17.42 -11.30 29.57
N MET A 18 -16.39 -10.47 29.33
CA MET A 18 -15.07 -10.71 29.90
C MET A 18 -14.33 -9.40 30.17
N GLY A 19 -13.31 -9.45 31.04
CA GLY A 19 -12.34 -8.38 31.17
C GLY A 19 -11.47 -8.31 29.91
N ALA A 20 -11.47 -7.15 29.25
CA ALA A 20 -10.62 -6.91 28.10
C ALA A 20 -10.11 -5.46 28.10
N PRO A 21 -8.88 -5.20 27.60
CA PRO A 21 -8.41 -3.85 27.31
C PRO A 21 -9.27 -3.19 26.22
N GLU A 22 -9.17 -1.88 26.09
CA GLU A 22 -9.78 -1.16 24.99
C GLU A 22 -9.19 -1.64 23.64
N GLY A 23 -10.06 -1.84 22.65
CA GLY A 23 -9.69 -2.32 21.34
C GLY A 23 -10.44 -3.56 20.90
N THR A 24 -10.02 -4.13 19.76
CA THR A 24 -10.64 -5.34 19.18
C THR A 24 -9.55 -6.34 18.82
N THR A 25 -9.74 -7.60 19.21
CA THR A 25 -8.86 -8.71 18.85
C THR A 25 -9.61 -9.72 17.99
N PHE A 26 -9.08 -10.03 16.84
CA PHE A 26 -9.57 -11.11 15.97
C PHE A 26 -8.61 -12.30 16.05
N LEU A 27 -9.15 -13.48 16.35
CA LEU A 27 -8.42 -14.73 16.35
C LEU A 27 -9.03 -15.67 15.32
N ILE A 28 -8.35 -15.85 14.20
CA ILE A 28 -8.81 -16.67 13.08
C ILE A 28 -7.96 -17.93 13.01
N ARG A 29 -8.61 -19.09 13.04
CA ARG A 29 -7.97 -20.42 12.97
C ARG A 29 -8.61 -21.25 11.88
N ASN A 30 -7.85 -22.21 11.33
CA ASN A 30 -8.32 -23.18 10.32
C ASN A 30 -9.02 -22.47 9.15
N LEU A 31 -8.41 -21.41 8.61
CA LEU A 31 -8.96 -20.66 7.50
C LEU A 31 -9.33 -21.61 6.33
N PHE A 32 -10.55 -21.45 5.80
CA PHE A 32 -11.11 -22.27 4.71
C PHE A 32 -11.40 -23.73 5.04
N TYR A 33 -11.46 -24.17 6.32
CA TYR A 33 -11.76 -25.54 6.67
C TYR A 33 -13.13 -26.01 6.13
N ASN A 34 -14.11 -25.11 6.07
CA ASN A 34 -15.46 -25.35 5.56
C ASN A 34 -15.67 -24.88 4.10
N THR A 35 -14.61 -24.44 3.43
CA THR A 35 -14.63 -23.99 2.03
C THR A 35 -13.44 -24.58 1.26
N PRO A 36 -13.42 -25.92 1.05
CA PRO A 36 -12.27 -26.61 0.46
C PRO A 36 -11.92 -26.13 -0.96
N ALA A 37 -12.91 -25.64 -1.69
CA ALA A 37 -12.67 -25.02 -3.01
C ALA A 37 -11.75 -23.80 -2.91
N ARG A 38 -11.90 -22.97 -1.87
CA ARG A 38 -11.02 -21.80 -1.63
C ARG A 38 -9.63 -22.20 -1.16
N SER A 39 -9.53 -23.24 -0.32
CA SER A 39 -8.23 -23.74 0.16
C SER A 39 -7.33 -24.23 -0.98
N LYS A 40 -7.91 -24.76 -2.07
CA LYS A 40 -7.16 -25.20 -3.27
C LYS A 40 -6.46 -24.07 -4.02
N PHE A 41 -6.87 -22.81 -3.84
CA PHE A 41 -6.24 -21.65 -4.47
C PHE A 41 -5.06 -21.10 -3.67
N LEU A 42 -4.89 -21.52 -2.42
CA LEU A 42 -3.73 -21.14 -1.62
C LEU A 42 -2.45 -21.67 -2.27
N LYS A 43 -1.45 -20.81 -2.30
CA LYS A 43 -0.10 -21.15 -2.73
C LYS A 43 0.68 -21.78 -1.56
N SER A 44 2.00 -21.91 -1.71
CA SER A 44 2.84 -22.34 -0.60
C SER A 44 2.80 -21.28 0.53
N ASP A 45 3.02 -21.73 1.76
CA ASP A 45 3.07 -20.84 2.94
C ASP A 45 4.04 -19.67 2.75
N MET A 46 5.18 -19.91 2.09
CA MET A 46 6.16 -18.87 1.79
C MET A 46 5.59 -17.83 0.80
N THR A 47 4.85 -18.27 -0.21
CA THR A 47 4.24 -17.38 -1.21
C THR A 47 3.11 -16.55 -0.58
N GLU A 48 2.25 -17.18 0.20
CA GLU A 48 1.16 -16.48 0.93
C GLU A 48 1.73 -15.46 1.93
N ALA A 49 2.76 -15.83 2.67
CA ALA A 49 3.47 -14.93 3.57
C ALA A 49 4.07 -13.73 2.85
N GLY A 50 4.61 -13.93 1.63
CA GLY A 50 5.09 -12.85 0.78
C GLY A 50 3.98 -11.88 0.37
N TYR A 51 2.80 -12.37 0.02
CA TYR A 51 1.63 -11.54 -0.30
C TYR A 51 1.15 -10.73 0.92
N ILE A 52 1.11 -11.36 2.10
CA ILE A 52 0.74 -10.68 3.34
C ILE A 52 1.76 -9.59 3.68
N ASN A 53 3.06 -9.89 3.58
CA ASN A 53 4.11 -8.91 3.83
C ASN A 53 3.97 -7.68 2.92
N THR A 54 3.80 -7.90 1.61
CA THR A 54 3.58 -6.81 0.64
C THR A 54 2.32 -6.00 0.97
N LEU A 55 1.24 -6.64 1.38
CA LEU A 55 0.03 -5.95 1.80
C LEU A 55 0.27 -5.08 3.04
N MET A 56 0.99 -5.61 4.04
CA MET A 56 1.32 -4.85 5.26
C MET A 56 2.21 -3.65 4.97
N GLU A 57 3.19 -3.79 4.07
CA GLU A 57 4.03 -2.68 3.60
C GLU A 57 3.18 -1.59 2.93
N GLN A 58 2.27 -1.98 2.04
CA GLN A 58 1.36 -1.06 1.36
C GLN A 58 0.43 -0.34 2.34
N LEU A 59 -0.13 -1.04 3.33
CA LEU A 59 -0.97 -0.43 4.36
C LEU A 59 -0.18 0.57 5.21
N ALA A 60 1.01 0.22 5.66
CA ALA A 60 1.85 1.11 6.45
C ALA A 60 2.24 2.39 5.69
N LEU A 61 2.57 2.26 4.39
CA LEU A 61 2.91 3.39 3.54
C LEU A 61 1.71 4.29 3.21
N SER A 62 0.50 3.70 3.10
CA SER A 62 -0.71 4.47 2.83
C SER A 62 -1.29 5.15 4.07
N HIS A 63 -0.97 4.64 5.27
CA HIS A 63 -1.48 5.11 6.55
C HIS A 63 -0.34 5.36 7.56
N PRO A 64 0.50 6.37 7.32
CA PRO A 64 1.62 6.68 8.21
C PRO A 64 1.19 7.16 9.61
N GLU A 65 -0.08 7.54 9.76
CA GLU A 65 -0.72 7.90 11.03
C GLU A 65 -1.06 6.69 11.92
N ILE A 66 -1.00 5.46 11.37
CA ILE A 66 -1.31 4.22 12.10
C ILE A 66 -0.02 3.48 12.44
N SER A 67 0.10 3.08 13.71
CA SER A 67 1.17 2.18 14.13
C SER A 67 0.84 0.74 13.74
N PHE A 68 1.64 0.17 12.85
CA PHE A 68 1.53 -1.22 12.42
C PHE A 68 2.62 -2.07 13.05
N LYS A 69 2.26 -3.30 13.45
CA LYS A 69 3.22 -4.33 13.83
C LYS A 69 2.81 -5.65 13.19
N TYR A 70 3.62 -6.12 12.25
CA TYR A 70 3.41 -7.40 11.59
C TYR A 70 4.42 -8.43 12.12
N ILE A 71 3.90 -9.55 12.60
CA ILE A 71 4.68 -10.64 13.16
C ILE A 71 4.40 -11.90 12.36
N GLN A 72 5.43 -12.56 11.88
CA GLN A 72 5.36 -13.85 11.19
C GLN A 72 6.30 -14.84 11.88
N ASN A 73 5.79 -16.02 12.24
CA ASN A 73 6.58 -17.05 12.93
C ASN A 73 7.37 -16.50 14.13
N ARG A 74 6.70 -15.69 14.98
CA ARG A 74 7.26 -15.02 16.16
C ARG A 74 8.36 -13.98 15.87
N GLN A 75 8.60 -13.65 14.60
CA GLN A 75 9.55 -12.60 14.20
C GLN A 75 8.79 -11.36 13.73
N VAL A 76 9.20 -10.19 14.21
CA VAL A 76 8.69 -8.91 13.72
C VAL A 76 9.24 -8.69 12.31
N LYS A 77 8.35 -8.61 11.32
CA LYS A 77 8.69 -8.37 9.92
C LYS A 77 8.54 -6.90 9.53
N LEU A 78 7.58 -6.21 10.14
CA LEU A 78 7.35 -4.79 9.95
C LEU A 78 6.92 -4.16 11.28
N SER A 79 7.41 -2.96 11.54
CA SER A 79 6.98 -2.12 12.66
C SER A 79 7.01 -0.66 12.23
N SER A 80 5.89 0.06 12.36
CA SER A 80 5.79 1.49 12.12
C SER A 80 5.28 2.20 13.38
N SER A 81 5.66 3.47 13.53
CA SER A 81 5.38 4.23 14.76
C SER A 81 4.03 4.94 14.77
N GLY A 82 3.40 5.16 13.61
CA GLY A 82 2.17 5.96 13.51
C GLY A 82 2.39 7.46 13.73
N ASN A 83 3.58 7.95 13.41
CA ASN A 83 3.99 9.34 13.66
C ASN A 83 3.75 10.28 12.47
N TYR A 84 2.92 9.88 11.50
CA TYR A 84 2.64 10.61 10.26
C TYR A 84 3.84 10.73 9.29
N SER A 85 5.00 10.21 9.63
CA SER A 85 6.20 10.29 8.77
C SER A 85 6.25 9.16 7.76
N VAL A 86 5.88 9.45 6.51
CA VAL A 86 6.05 8.49 5.39
C VAL A 86 7.50 8.08 5.22
N LYS A 87 8.44 9.00 5.44
CA LYS A 87 9.89 8.73 5.34
C LYS A 87 10.35 7.70 6.36
N ASP A 88 9.82 7.74 7.60
CA ASP A 88 10.14 6.75 8.64
C ASP A 88 9.55 5.38 8.28
N VAL A 89 8.37 5.36 7.68
CA VAL A 89 7.78 4.12 7.17
C VAL A 89 8.64 3.56 6.01
N ILE A 90 9.07 4.40 5.06
CA ILE A 90 9.97 3.97 3.98
C ILE A 90 11.29 3.42 4.56
N TYR A 91 11.85 4.06 5.57
CA TYR A 91 13.03 3.55 6.27
C TYR A 91 12.79 2.17 6.89
N SER A 92 11.64 1.97 7.55
CA SER A 92 11.28 0.70 8.19
C SER A 92 11.03 -0.42 7.18
N VAL A 93 10.46 -0.10 6.01
CA VAL A 93 10.11 -1.07 4.96
C VAL A 93 11.30 -1.40 4.07
N TYR A 94 12.01 -0.38 3.57
CA TYR A 94 13.01 -0.51 2.52
C TYR A 94 14.46 -0.31 2.99
N GLY A 95 14.63 0.14 4.25
CA GLY A 95 15.93 0.32 4.84
C GLY A 95 16.59 1.67 4.57
N ARG A 96 17.75 1.83 5.21
CA ARG A 96 18.49 3.10 5.28
C ARG A 96 18.95 3.62 3.92
N GLU A 97 19.42 2.74 3.06
CA GLU A 97 20.01 3.15 1.77
C GLU A 97 18.96 3.74 0.83
N ILE A 98 17.76 3.15 0.81
CA ILE A 98 16.64 3.71 0.06
C ILE A 98 16.21 5.04 0.67
N ALA A 99 16.03 5.11 1.98
CA ALA A 99 15.57 6.32 2.66
C ALA A 99 16.50 7.53 2.49
N LYS A 100 17.82 7.32 2.35
CA LYS A 100 18.80 8.38 2.07
C LYS A 100 18.79 8.92 0.65
N ALA A 101 18.33 8.11 -0.29
CA ALA A 101 18.31 8.45 -1.71
C ALA A 101 16.97 9.04 -2.15
N LEU A 102 16.15 9.50 -1.22
CA LEU A 102 14.82 10.07 -1.49
C LEU A 102 14.88 11.59 -1.61
N LEU A 103 14.08 12.10 -2.53
CA LEU A 103 13.74 13.51 -2.69
C LEU A 103 12.26 13.67 -2.38
N GLU A 104 11.93 14.64 -1.54
CA GLU A 104 10.55 14.99 -1.26
C GLU A 104 9.96 15.78 -2.42
N VAL A 105 8.74 15.45 -2.80
CA VAL A 105 8.01 16.11 -3.89
C VAL A 105 6.61 16.46 -3.46
N SER A 106 6.13 17.58 -4.01
CA SER A 106 4.75 18.02 -3.86
C SER A 106 4.25 18.72 -5.12
N TYR A 107 2.96 18.58 -5.39
CA TYR A 107 2.25 19.26 -6.46
C TYR A 107 0.80 19.45 -6.03
N GLU A 108 0.21 20.58 -6.36
CA GLU A 108 -1.19 20.86 -6.07
C GLU A 108 -1.78 21.69 -7.20
N ASN A 109 -3.00 21.38 -7.58
CA ASN A 109 -3.84 22.17 -8.48
C ASN A 109 -5.31 22.13 -8.00
N ASP A 110 -6.25 22.64 -8.81
CA ASP A 110 -7.65 22.81 -8.41
C ASP A 110 -8.38 21.49 -8.10
N PHE A 111 -7.91 20.33 -8.57
CA PHE A 111 -8.62 19.06 -8.42
C PHE A 111 -7.78 17.92 -7.83
N MET A 112 -6.46 18.11 -7.69
CA MET A 112 -5.60 17.07 -7.16
C MET A 112 -4.42 17.64 -6.37
N LYS A 113 -4.04 16.90 -5.31
CA LYS A 113 -2.84 17.12 -4.52
C LYS A 113 -1.98 15.87 -4.55
N ILE A 114 -0.68 16.05 -4.78
CA ILE A 114 0.30 14.97 -4.78
C ILE A 114 1.38 15.31 -3.78
N GLU A 115 1.68 14.39 -2.88
CA GLU A 115 2.77 14.51 -1.92
C GLU A 115 3.50 13.18 -1.82
N GLY A 116 4.78 13.20 -1.50
CA GLY A 116 5.53 11.99 -1.24
C GLY A 116 6.99 12.09 -1.59
N PHE A 117 7.54 10.95 -2.00
CA PHE A 117 8.96 10.80 -2.24
C PHE A 117 9.24 10.13 -3.58
N VAL A 118 10.28 10.62 -4.24
CA VAL A 118 10.87 10.01 -5.44
C VAL A 118 12.32 9.65 -5.16
N GLY A 119 12.79 8.55 -5.73
CA GLY A 119 14.16 8.08 -5.54
C GLY A 119 15.13 8.65 -6.55
N LYS A 120 16.36 8.91 -6.13
CA LYS A 120 17.45 9.18 -7.08
C LYS A 120 17.63 7.99 -8.02
N PRO A 121 18.13 8.21 -9.26
CA PRO A 121 18.28 7.14 -10.25
C PRO A 121 19.09 5.93 -9.79
N GLU A 122 20.04 6.10 -8.88
CA GLU A 122 20.89 5.05 -8.34
C GLU A 122 20.16 3.91 -7.61
N ILE A 123 18.96 4.17 -7.07
CA ILE A 123 18.15 3.15 -6.41
C ILE A 123 17.09 2.53 -7.33
N SER A 124 17.14 2.78 -8.64
CA SER A 124 16.23 2.17 -9.61
C SER A 124 16.41 0.64 -9.69
N ARG A 125 15.33 -0.07 -10.01
CA ARG A 125 15.31 -1.54 -10.05
C ARG A 125 14.88 -2.10 -11.40
N GLY A 126 15.18 -3.38 -11.65
CA GLY A 126 14.78 -4.10 -12.85
C GLY A 126 13.30 -4.50 -12.92
N ASN A 127 12.49 -4.05 -11.97
CA ASN A 127 11.04 -4.28 -11.92
C ASN A 127 10.33 -3.10 -11.25
N ARG A 128 8.99 -3.08 -11.34
CA ARG A 128 8.13 -1.99 -10.84
C ARG A 128 7.71 -2.13 -9.38
N THR A 129 8.40 -2.93 -8.58
CA THR A 129 8.01 -3.17 -7.17
C THR A 129 8.15 -1.93 -6.28
N PHE A 130 8.94 -0.96 -6.72
CA PHE A 130 9.17 0.31 -6.02
C PHE A 130 8.31 1.47 -6.53
N GLU A 131 7.45 1.24 -7.51
CA GLU A 131 6.48 2.23 -7.97
C GLU A 131 5.19 2.11 -7.15
N ASN A 132 5.17 2.73 -5.98
CA ASN A 132 4.03 2.73 -5.08
C ASN A 132 3.31 4.08 -5.14
N TYR A 133 2.02 4.05 -5.40
CA TYR A 133 1.17 5.23 -5.33
C TYR A 133 -0.20 4.89 -4.77
N TYR A 134 -0.77 5.84 -4.06
CA TYR A 134 -1.98 5.70 -3.29
C TYR A 134 -2.93 6.83 -3.64
N ILE A 135 -4.19 6.51 -3.93
CA ILE A 135 -5.23 7.50 -4.22
C ILE A 135 -6.24 7.45 -3.09
N ASN A 136 -6.43 8.59 -2.42
CA ASN A 136 -7.32 8.72 -1.27
C ASN A 136 -7.10 7.60 -0.23
N GLY A 137 -5.82 7.31 0.10
CA GLY A 137 -5.40 6.28 1.04
C GLY A 137 -5.43 4.84 0.53
N ARG A 138 -5.76 4.60 -0.77
CA ARG A 138 -5.82 3.26 -1.35
C ARG A 138 -4.65 3.00 -2.28
N TYR A 139 -3.98 1.87 -2.10
CA TYR A 139 -3.01 1.37 -3.08
C TYR A 139 -3.72 1.01 -4.39
N VAL A 140 -3.26 1.59 -5.48
CA VAL A 140 -3.81 1.36 -6.82
C VAL A 140 -2.72 1.05 -7.83
N LYS A 141 -3.11 0.42 -8.94
CA LYS A 141 -2.31 0.30 -10.16
C LYS A 141 -3.06 0.94 -11.31
N ASN A 142 -2.39 1.85 -12.01
CA ASN A 142 -2.98 2.56 -13.14
C ASN A 142 -1.93 2.82 -14.21
N LYS A 143 -2.26 2.52 -15.47
CA LYS A 143 -1.32 2.62 -16.60
C LYS A 143 -0.90 4.06 -16.89
N ILE A 144 -1.79 5.03 -16.67
CA ILE A 144 -1.52 6.45 -16.93
C ILE A 144 -0.51 6.98 -15.92
N ILE A 145 -0.72 6.69 -14.63
CA ILE A 145 0.21 7.06 -13.55
C ILE A 145 1.57 6.39 -13.76
N THR A 146 1.60 5.08 -13.99
CA THR A 146 2.83 4.34 -14.25
C THR A 146 3.59 4.95 -15.43
N LYS A 147 2.89 5.23 -16.55
CA LYS A 147 3.49 5.86 -17.73
C LYS A 147 4.05 7.24 -17.41
N ALA A 148 3.32 8.08 -16.69
CA ALA A 148 3.75 9.42 -16.31
C ALA A 148 5.02 9.40 -15.43
N ILE A 149 5.08 8.47 -14.47
CA ILE A 149 6.26 8.25 -13.62
C ILE A 149 7.47 7.85 -14.49
N GLU A 150 7.32 6.82 -15.31
CA GLU A 150 8.41 6.29 -16.14
C GLU A 150 8.89 7.34 -17.17
N ASP A 151 7.97 8.07 -17.80
CA ASP A 151 8.31 9.14 -18.73
C ASP A 151 9.04 10.31 -18.01
N GLY A 152 8.67 10.62 -16.76
CA GLY A 152 9.37 11.62 -15.94
C GLY A 152 10.82 11.25 -15.65
N TYR A 153 11.10 9.96 -15.51
CA TYR A 153 12.46 9.44 -15.29
C TYR A 153 13.23 9.12 -16.58
N LYS A 154 12.59 9.27 -17.74
CA LYS A 154 13.24 8.97 -19.02
C LYS A 154 14.53 9.79 -19.21
N GLY A 155 15.62 9.08 -19.51
CA GLY A 155 16.94 9.68 -19.65
C GLY A 155 17.71 9.86 -18.33
N LEU A 156 17.07 9.63 -17.17
CA LEU A 156 17.72 9.66 -15.86
C LEU A 156 18.08 8.25 -15.38
N VAL A 157 17.25 7.27 -15.68
CA VAL A 157 17.49 5.86 -15.36
C VAL A 157 17.88 5.06 -16.60
N MET A 158 18.63 3.99 -16.40
CA MET A 158 19.03 3.08 -17.48
C MET A 158 17.79 2.38 -18.07
N GLN A 159 17.92 1.96 -19.33
CA GLN A 159 16.88 1.17 -19.98
C GLN A 159 16.55 -0.10 -19.18
N HIS A 160 15.26 -0.43 -19.08
CA HIS A 160 14.72 -1.53 -18.26
C HIS A 160 14.94 -1.38 -16.74
N LYS A 161 15.21 -0.16 -16.28
CA LYS A 161 15.19 0.19 -14.86
C LYS A 161 13.97 1.06 -14.55
N PHE A 162 13.39 0.85 -13.38
CA PHE A 162 12.19 1.50 -12.89
C PHE A 162 12.52 2.27 -11.62
N PRO A 163 11.99 3.48 -11.46
CA PRO A 163 12.30 4.33 -10.33
C PRO A 163 11.67 3.84 -9.02
N PHE A 164 12.18 4.37 -7.91
CA PHE A 164 11.46 4.35 -6.64
C PHE A 164 10.52 5.54 -6.58
N VAL A 165 9.25 5.30 -6.29
CA VAL A 165 8.28 6.34 -5.94
C VAL A 165 7.38 5.85 -4.80
N SER A 166 7.01 6.77 -3.92
CA SER A 166 5.97 6.60 -2.91
C SER A 166 5.14 7.86 -2.89
N LEU A 167 4.07 7.90 -3.68
CA LEU A 167 3.24 9.08 -3.90
C LEU A 167 1.85 8.89 -3.28
N ARG A 168 1.41 9.87 -2.51
CA ARG A 168 0.03 10.02 -2.04
C ARG A 168 -0.66 11.04 -2.92
N ILE A 169 -1.79 10.64 -3.47
CA ILE A 169 -2.60 11.43 -4.38
C ILE A 169 -3.97 11.60 -3.74
N GLU A 170 -4.36 12.84 -3.53
CA GLU A 170 -5.68 13.21 -3.06
C GLU A 170 -6.43 13.89 -4.20
N MET A 171 -7.66 13.47 -4.47
CA MET A 171 -8.50 14.04 -5.52
C MET A 171 -9.98 13.85 -5.22
N ASP A 172 -10.83 14.68 -5.84
CA ASP A 172 -12.28 14.59 -5.68
C ASP A 172 -12.80 13.25 -6.22
N GLY A 173 -13.74 12.65 -5.50
CA GLY A 173 -14.38 11.41 -5.92
C GLY A 173 -15.17 11.50 -7.23
N ASN A 174 -15.57 12.71 -7.65
CA ASN A 174 -16.25 12.92 -8.92
C ASN A 174 -15.31 12.78 -10.14
N ASP A 175 -14.02 12.96 -9.94
CA ASP A 175 -12.99 12.80 -10.97
C ASP A 175 -12.41 11.38 -11.03
N LEU A 176 -12.90 10.47 -10.15
CA LEU A 176 -12.34 9.15 -9.94
C LEU A 176 -13.42 8.06 -9.91
N ASP A 177 -13.33 7.06 -10.78
CA ASP A 177 -14.11 5.82 -10.69
C ASP A 177 -13.25 4.68 -10.13
N VAL A 178 -13.60 4.19 -8.95
CA VAL A 178 -12.92 3.09 -8.24
C VAL A 178 -13.61 1.74 -8.43
N ASN A 179 -14.77 1.68 -9.06
CA ASN A 179 -15.58 0.46 -9.22
C ASN A 179 -15.20 -0.39 -10.45
N VAL A 180 -13.98 -0.23 -10.95
CA VAL A 180 -13.52 -0.92 -12.18
C VAL A 180 -13.13 -2.37 -11.92
N HIS A 181 -12.71 -2.73 -10.69
CA HIS A 181 -12.24 -4.07 -10.34
C HIS A 181 -12.76 -4.50 -8.97
N PRO A 182 -13.13 -5.79 -8.74
CA PRO A 182 -13.64 -6.28 -7.45
C PRO A 182 -12.71 -5.98 -6.25
N ALA A 183 -11.39 -6.03 -6.47
CA ALA A 183 -10.40 -5.70 -5.44
C ALA A 183 -10.14 -4.19 -5.31
N LYS A 184 -10.82 -3.33 -6.09
CA LYS A 184 -10.68 -1.86 -6.09
C LYS A 184 -9.23 -1.36 -6.23
N ARG A 185 -8.41 -2.13 -6.94
CA ARG A 185 -7.00 -1.79 -7.22
C ARG A 185 -6.81 -1.04 -8.53
N GLU A 186 -7.82 -1.01 -9.38
CA GLU A 186 -7.83 -0.27 -10.64
C GLU A 186 -8.76 0.93 -10.52
N VAL A 187 -8.36 2.03 -11.12
CA VAL A 187 -9.12 3.29 -11.12
C VAL A 187 -9.17 3.86 -12.54
N ARG A 188 -10.22 4.61 -12.83
CA ARG A 188 -10.33 5.42 -14.05
C ARG A 188 -10.47 6.88 -13.67
N PHE A 189 -9.90 7.75 -14.48
CA PHE A 189 -9.93 9.18 -14.27
C PHE A 189 -10.84 9.85 -15.31
N ALA A 190 -11.59 10.86 -14.88
CA ALA A 190 -12.32 11.73 -15.78
C ALA A 190 -11.38 12.63 -16.60
N ARG A 191 -10.23 13.01 -16.00
CA ARG A 191 -9.24 13.94 -16.58
C ARG A 191 -7.87 13.28 -16.74
N GLU A 192 -7.78 12.26 -17.58
CA GLU A 192 -6.58 11.43 -17.75
C GLU A 192 -5.33 12.22 -18.14
N THR A 193 -5.45 13.18 -19.07
CA THR A 193 -4.33 14.01 -19.53
C THR A 193 -3.80 14.91 -18.41
N GLU A 194 -4.69 15.50 -17.61
CA GLU A 194 -4.31 16.38 -16.52
C GLU A 194 -3.65 15.59 -15.39
N VAL A 195 -4.15 14.38 -15.08
CA VAL A 195 -3.53 13.46 -14.12
C VAL A 195 -2.12 13.06 -14.59
N TYR A 196 -1.97 12.68 -15.87
CA TYR A 196 -0.66 12.36 -16.45
C TYR A 196 0.32 13.54 -16.28
N THR A 197 -0.11 14.75 -16.66
CA THR A 197 0.76 15.94 -16.60
C THR A 197 1.17 16.26 -15.17
N ALA A 198 0.23 16.21 -14.22
CA ALA A 198 0.52 16.46 -12.81
C ALA A 198 1.54 15.48 -12.23
N ILE A 199 1.39 14.19 -12.51
CA ILE A 199 2.33 13.16 -12.07
C ILE A 199 3.71 13.35 -12.73
N TYR A 200 3.74 13.55 -14.06
CA TYR A 200 4.96 13.78 -14.81
C TYR A 200 5.76 14.98 -14.25
N GLU A 201 5.11 16.13 -14.05
CA GLU A 201 5.74 17.31 -13.49
C GLU A 201 6.24 17.11 -12.06
N THR A 202 5.48 16.34 -11.24
CA THR A 202 5.87 16.03 -9.87
C THR A 202 7.17 15.24 -9.81
N VAL A 203 7.31 14.21 -10.65
CA VAL A 203 8.48 13.32 -10.60
C VAL A 203 9.69 13.88 -11.37
N ARG A 204 9.49 14.88 -12.22
CA ARG A 204 10.54 15.51 -13.03
C ARG A 204 11.31 16.62 -12.31
N LYS A 205 10.72 17.17 -11.24
CA LYS A 205 11.38 18.17 -10.37
C LYS A 205 12.66 17.64 -9.74
#